data_118aa470458b9d42dd4954631fa2c2a5
#
_entry.id   118aa470458b9d42dd4954631fa2c2a5
#
_cell.length_a   1.000
_cell.length_b   1.000
_cell.length_c   1.000
_cell.angle_alpha   90.00
_cell.angle_beta   90.00
_cell.angle_gamma   90.00
#
_symmetry.space_group_name_H-M   'P 1'
#
loop_
_entity.id
_entity.type
_entity.pdbx_description
1 polymer ?
#
loop_
_entity_poly.entity_id
_entity_poly.type
_entity_poly.pdbx_seq_one_letter_code
_entity_poly.pdbx_strand_id
1 'polypeptide(L)'
;NPAAVVLVTSTKALKWHGGVPLPEIGKPNAEALKKGLCNLDAHVENLKRFGPNIVVSINHFHTDLDEELDIIRNRCAELGVRVALSDGFALGGKGAVDVARAVIEAAEDVHPLNFTYEADAPVMEKVEKIAKTIYGAAAVELAPAAAKDLKRLQDLGFDRLPVCIAKTPFSFSHDPKLL
;
A
#
# COMPACT_ATOMS: atom_id res chain seq x y z
N ASN A 1 -6.49 11.20 -12.59
CA ASN A 1 -5.22 10.57 -12.93
C ASN A 1 -4.12 11.20 -12.08
N PRO A 2 -3.60 10.54 -11.01
CA PRO A 2 -2.53 11.10 -10.21
C PRO A 2 -1.22 11.14 -11.00
N ALA A 3 -0.45 12.23 -10.86
CA ALA A 3 0.90 12.34 -11.43
C ALA A 3 1.93 11.58 -10.59
N ALA A 4 1.70 11.48 -9.27
CA ALA A 4 2.52 10.71 -8.34
C ALA A 4 1.65 10.16 -7.20
N VAL A 5 2.15 9.14 -6.51
CA VAL A 5 1.51 8.54 -5.32
C VAL A 5 2.49 8.60 -4.15
N VAL A 6 2.00 9.04 -2.99
CA VAL A 6 2.76 9.02 -1.74
C VAL A 6 2.35 7.79 -0.92
N LEU A 7 3.28 6.87 -0.72
CA LEU A 7 3.12 5.72 0.16
C LEU A 7 3.70 6.06 1.53
N VAL A 8 2.85 6.15 2.54
CA VAL A 8 3.28 6.46 3.91
C VAL A 8 3.64 5.19 4.65
N THR A 9 4.81 5.16 5.27
CA THR A 9 5.27 4.09 6.16
C THR A 9 5.85 4.66 7.46
N SER A 10 6.19 3.80 8.40
CA SER A 10 6.93 4.16 9.63
C SER A 10 7.68 2.96 10.17
N THR A 11 8.72 3.18 10.96
CA THR A 11 9.46 2.12 11.67
C THR A 11 8.51 1.27 12.51
N LYS A 12 7.55 1.91 13.20
CA LYS A 12 6.56 1.23 14.05
C LYS A 12 5.67 0.29 13.25
N ALA A 13 5.12 0.75 12.12
CA ALA A 13 4.27 -0.08 11.26
C ALA A 13 5.04 -1.32 10.76
N LEU A 14 6.28 -1.12 10.29
CA LEU A 14 7.09 -2.23 9.80
C LEU A 14 7.51 -3.20 10.92
N LYS A 15 7.87 -2.70 12.11
CA LYS A 15 8.12 -3.57 13.26
C LYS A 15 6.88 -4.38 13.66
N TRP A 16 5.70 -3.80 13.60
CA TRP A 16 4.45 -4.52 13.85
C TRP A 16 4.22 -5.63 12.82
N HIS A 17 4.41 -5.36 11.53
CA HIS A 17 4.36 -6.39 10.48
C HIS A 17 5.48 -7.43 10.63
N GLY A 18 6.60 -7.08 11.25
CA GLY A 18 7.67 -8.01 11.63
C GLY A 18 7.39 -8.84 12.88
N GLY A 19 6.19 -8.69 13.49
CA GLY A 19 5.72 -9.48 14.61
C GLY A 19 5.96 -8.86 16.00
N VAL A 20 6.35 -7.58 16.07
CA VAL A 20 6.49 -6.89 17.37
C VAL A 20 5.13 -6.50 17.91
N PRO A 21 4.78 -6.87 19.15
CA PRO A 21 3.50 -6.51 19.76
C PRO A 21 3.41 -4.99 20.01
N LEU A 22 2.17 -4.44 19.92
CA LEU A 22 1.92 -3.00 20.03
C LEU A 22 2.59 -2.30 21.23
N PRO A 23 2.62 -2.86 22.45
CA PRO A 23 3.29 -2.20 23.59
C PRO A 23 4.81 -2.03 23.41
N GLU A 24 5.42 -2.76 22.48
CA GLU A 24 6.86 -2.80 22.27
C GLU A 24 7.34 -2.16 20.96
N ILE A 25 6.43 -1.77 20.07
CA ILE A 25 6.79 -1.22 18.75
C ILE A 25 7.64 0.07 18.80
N GLY A 26 7.64 0.78 19.93
CA GLY A 26 8.48 1.95 20.16
C GLY A 26 9.92 1.62 20.52
N LYS A 27 10.23 0.35 20.84
CA LYS A 27 11.60 -0.08 21.17
C LYS A 27 12.39 -0.38 19.90
N PRO A 28 13.73 -0.18 19.89
CA PRO A 28 14.58 -0.57 18.78
C PRO A 28 14.46 -2.06 18.47
N ASN A 29 14.25 -2.41 17.19
CA ASN A 29 14.24 -3.80 16.74
C ASN A 29 14.45 -3.87 15.22
N ALA A 30 15.70 -3.75 14.79
CA ALA A 30 16.09 -3.77 13.40
C ALA A 30 15.75 -5.09 12.69
N GLU A 31 15.83 -6.23 13.39
CA GLU A 31 15.50 -7.53 12.79
C GLU A 31 14.00 -7.67 12.49
N ALA A 32 13.15 -7.24 13.40
CA ALA A 32 11.71 -7.22 13.16
C ALA A 32 11.36 -6.21 12.05
N LEU A 33 12.03 -5.05 12.02
CA LEU A 33 11.83 -4.06 10.96
C LEU A 33 12.18 -4.66 9.60
N LYS A 34 13.34 -5.30 9.45
CA LYS A 34 13.75 -5.99 8.21
C LYS A 34 12.72 -7.05 7.80
N LYS A 35 12.21 -7.83 8.75
CA LYS A 35 11.20 -8.84 8.50
C LYS A 35 9.88 -8.23 8.01
N GLY A 36 9.51 -7.06 8.53
CA GLY A 36 8.31 -6.34 8.12
C GLY A 36 8.42 -5.57 6.80
N LEU A 37 9.62 -5.46 6.20
CA LEU A 37 9.81 -4.83 4.89
C LEU A 37 8.98 -5.50 3.78
N CYS A 38 8.66 -6.79 3.91
CA CYS A 38 7.80 -7.50 2.96
C CYS A 38 6.45 -6.78 2.75
N ASN A 39 5.93 -6.13 3.79
CA ASN A 39 4.70 -5.32 3.67
C ASN A 39 4.92 -4.07 2.81
N LEU A 40 6.02 -3.34 3.03
CA LEU A 40 6.40 -2.20 2.19
C LEU A 40 6.60 -2.64 0.73
N ASP A 41 7.31 -3.75 0.52
CA ASP A 41 7.58 -4.33 -0.80
C ASP A 41 6.27 -4.61 -1.56
N ALA A 42 5.32 -5.29 -0.92
CA ALA A 42 4.05 -5.61 -1.52
C ALA A 42 3.24 -4.36 -1.91
N HIS A 43 3.25 -3.31 -1.08
CA HIS A 43 2.61 -2.04 -1.41
C HIS A 43 3.28 -1.34 -2.59
N VAL A 44 4.62 -1.28 -2.60
CA VAL A 44 5.38 -0.67 -3.72
C VAL A 44 5.12 -1.43 -5.01
N GLU A 45 5.19 -2.77 -4.99
CA GLU A 45 4.93 -3.59 -6.18
C GLU A 45 3.49 -3.41 -6.71
N ASN A 46 2.51 -3.32 -5.82
CA ASN A 46 1.14 -3.03 -6.23
C ASN A 46 0.99 -1.64 -6.86
N LEU A 47 1.63 -0.62 -6.29
CA LEU A 47 1.59 0.72 -6.84
C LEU A 47 2.30 0.82 -8.20
N LYS A 48 3.42 0.13 -8.39
CA LYS A 48 4.11 0.05 -9.70
C LYS A 48 3.21 -0.50 -10.80
N ARG A 49 2.31 -1.45 -10.48
CA ARG A 49 1.36 -2.02 -11.47
C ARG A 49 0.41 -0.96 -12.02
N PHE A 50 0.07 0.05 -11.21
CA PHE A 50 -0.78 1.16 -11.66
C PHE A 50 -0.05 2.21 -12.49
N GLY A 51 1.29 2.21 -12.50
CA GLY A 51 2.13 3.05 -13.35
C GLY A 51 2.57 4.40 -12.81
N PRO A 52 1.96 5.04 -11.80
CA PRO A 52 2.40 6.35 -11.33
C PRO A 52 3.75 6.28 -10.62
N ASN A 53 4.47 7.40 -10.61
CA ASN A 53 5.66 7.54 -9.80
C ASN A 53 5.36 7.45 -8.32
N ILE A 54 6.22 6.74 -7.57
CA ILE A 54 6.02 6.47 -6.14
C ILE A 54 7.04 7.27 -5.33
N VAL A 55 6.54 7.93 -4.29
CA VAL A 55 7.35 8.53 -3.23
C VAL A 55 6.99 7.84 -1.92
N VAL A 56 7.94 7.20 -1.27
CA VAL A 56 7.77 6.66 0.08
C VAL A 56 8.03 7.77 1.08
N SER A 57 7.04 8.07 1.91
CA SER A 57 7.16 9.03 3.00
C SER A 57 7.30 8.28 4.32
N ILE A 58 8.46 8.39 4.97
CA ILE A 58 8.67 7.82 6.30
C ILE A 58 8.11 8.78 7.33
N ASN A 59 6.99 8.43 7.96
CA ASN A 59 6.44 9.20 9.07
C ASN A 59 7.34 9.02 10.30
N HIS A 60 8.11 10.05 10.63
CA HIS A 60 9.16 10.03 11.63
C HIS A 60 8.59 10.25 13.04
N PHE A 61 9.05 9.45 13.99
CA PHE A 61 8.80 9.61 15.41
C PHE A 61 10.11 9.89 16.14
N HIS A 62 10.08 10.71 17.18
CA HIS A 62 11.25 11.07 18.00
C HIS A 62 11.96 9.88 18.64
N THR A 63 11.34 8.72 18.64
CA THR A 63 11.90 7.45 19.15
C THR A 63 12.57 6.61 18.07
N ASP A 64 12.49 7.01 16.81
CA ASP A 64 13.09 6.27 15.70
C ASP A 64 14.61 6.41 15.74
N LEU A 65 15.32 5.34 15.43
CA LEU A 65 16.77 5.33 15.32
C LEU A 65 17.19 5.51 13.86
N ASP A 66 18.28 6.26 13.64
CA ASP A 66 18.83 6.46 12.29
C ASP A 66 19.13 5.14 11.57
N GLU A 67 19.62 4.12 12.30
CA GLU A 67 19.85 2.78 11.74
C GLU A 67 18.58 2.13 11.20
N GLU A 68 17.45 2.29 11.90
CA GLU A 68 16.13 1.77 11.45
C GLU A 68 15.63 2.56 10.24
N LEU A 69 15.83 3.88 10.22
CA LEU A 69 15.47 4.73 9.08
C LEU A 69 16.30 4.37 7.84
N ASP A 70 17.59 4.10 8.02
CA ASP A 70 18.49 3.71 6.92
C ASP A 70 18.13 2.35 6.32
N ILE A 71 17.63 1.40 7.11
CA ILE A 71 17.11 0.14 6.58
C ILE A 71 15.96 0.41 5.58
N ILE A 72 15.04 1.31 5.92
CA ILE A 72 13.92 1.67 5.02
C ILE A 72 14.44 2.41 3.78
N ARG A 73 15.35 3.37 3.95
CA ARG A 73 15.95 4.14 2.83
C ARG A 73 16.66 3.21 1.84
N ASN A 74 17.49 2.30 2.36
CA ASN A 74 18.20 1.32 1.54
C ASN A 74 17.21 0.42 0.77
N ARG A 75 16.16 -0.04 1.44
CA ARG A 75 15.14 -0.85 0.76
C ARG A 75 14.41 -0.08 -0.34
N CYS A 76 14.08 1.19 -0.12
CA CYS A 76 13.49 2.04 -1.15
C CYS A 76 14.43 2.22 -2.35
N ALA A 77 15.74 2.37 -2.10
CA ALA A 77 16.75 2.45 -3.17
C ALA A 77 16.81 1.15 -3.99
N GLU A 78 16.82 -0.02 -3.33
CA GLU A 78 16.75 -1.33 -3.99
C GLU A 78 15.49 -1.50 -4.84
N LEU A 79 14.35 -1.00 -4.35
CA LEU A 79 13.08 -1.02 -5.07
C LEU A 79 13.01 0.03 -6.18
N GLY A 80 13.99 0.94 -6.29
CA GLY A 80 14.02 2.01 -7.28
C GLY A 80 12.92 3.06 -7.09
N VAL A 81 12.53 3.34 -5.84
CA VAL A 81 11.53 4.36 -5.50
C VAL A 81 12.14 5.49 -4.68
N ARG A 82 11.60 6.71 -4.85
CA ARG A 82 12.01 7.86 -4.04
C ARG A 82 11.58 7.68 -2.59
N VAL A 83 12.37 8.21 -1.67
CA VAL A 83 12.04 8.19 -0.23
C VAL A 83 12.35 9.54 0.40
N ALA A 84 11.48 10.01 1.27
CA ALA A 84 11.68 11.23 2.05
C ALA A 84 11.20 11.03 3.49
N LEU A 85 11.86 11.71 4.44
CA LEU A 85 11.45 11.75 5.84
C LEU A 85 10.36 12.82 6.03
N SER A 86 9.37 12.53 6.86
CA SER A 86 8.30 13.46 7.23
C SER A 86 8.27 13.69 8.73
N ASP A 87 8.65 14.88 9.15
CA ASP A 87 8.50 15.42 10.51
C ASP A 87 7.26 16.30 10.63
N GLY A 88 6.27 16.10 9.77
CA GLY A 88 5.07 16.95 9.69
C GLY A 88 4.29 17.02 10.99
N PHE A 89 4.30 15.97 11.81
CA PHE A 89 3.66 15.99 13.13
C PHE A 89 4.34 16.97 14.11
N ALA A 90 5.67 16.98 14.16
CA ALA A 90 6.43 17.79 15.10
C ALA A 90 6.63 19.24 14.61
N LEU A 91 6.83 19.43 13.29
CA LEU A 91 7.27 20.69 12.69
C LEU A 91 6.24 21.31 11.73
N GLY A 92 5.07 20.69 11.57
CA GLY A 92 4.07 21.14 10.62
C GLY A 92 4.60 21.13 9.18
N GLY A 93 4.25 22.13 8.38
CA GLY A 93 4.66 22.20 6.98
C GLY A 93 6.18 22.23 6.77
N LYS A 94 6.93 22.75 7.73
CA LYS A 94 8.41 22.77 7.65
C LYS A 94 9.00 21.36 7.68
N GLY A 95 8.38 20.45 8.41
CA GLY A 95 8.81 19.05 8.49
C GLY A 95 8.38 18.19 7.28
N ALA A 96 7.58 18.73 6.37
CA ALA A 96 7.10 18.04 5.17
C ALA A 96 7.76 18.52 3.87
N VAL A 97 8.74 19.45 3.94
CA VAL A 97 9.35 20.07 2.76
C VAL A 97 10.04 19.04 1.86
N ASP A 98 10.76 18.08 2.44
CA ASP A 98 11.49 17.09 1.65
C ASP A 98 10.53 16.13 0.93
N VAL A 99 9.42 15.75 1.59
CA VAL A 99 8.35 14.98 0.92
C VAL A 99 7.74 15.79 -0.22
N ALA A 100 7.48 17.10 -0.01
CA ALA A 100 6.92 17.96 -1.05
C ALA A 100 7.85 18.08 -2.26
N ARG A 101 9.15 18.24 -2.06
CA ARG A 101 10.16 18.26 -3.14
C ARG A 101 10.17 16.94 -3.91
N ALA A 102 10.23 15.82 -3.21
CA ALA A 102 10.21 14.50 -3.84
C ALA A 102 8.94 14.26 -4.66
N VAL A 103 7.79 14.76 -4.20
CA VAL A 103 6.52 14.68 -4.93
C VAL A 103 6.53 15.57 -6.17
N ILE A 104 7.05 16.80 -6.09
CA ILE A 104 7.18 17.70 -7.25
C ILE A 104 8.04 17.04 -8.33
N GLU A 105 9.23 16.54 -7.98
CA GLU A 105 10.10 15.82 -8.89
C GLU A 105 9.44 14.56 -9.49
N ALA A 106 8.69 13.82 -8.68
CA ALA A 106 7.98 12.63 -9.15
C ALA A 106 6.83 13.00 -10.11
N ALA A 107 6.24 14.17 -9.98
CA ALA A 107 5.13 14.63 -10.79
C ALA A 107 5.56 15.24 -12.14
N GLU A 108 6.85 15.53 -12.35
CA GLU A 108 7.36 16.05 -13.63
C GLU A 108 7.31 15.01 -14.74
N ASP A 109 7.45 13.73 -14.41
CA ASP A 109 7.41 12.61 -15.36
C ASP A 109 6.11 11.82 -15.18
N VAL A 110 5.10 12.17 -15.97
CA VAL A 110 3.76 11.58 -15.86
C VAL A 110 3.64 10.33 -16.71
N HIS A 111 3.37 9.21 -16.06
CA HIS A 111 3.07 7.95 -16.74
C HIS A 111 1.55 7.69 -16.84
N PRO A 112 1.10 6.98 -17.88
CA PRO A 112 -0.30 6.57 -17.98
C PRO A 112 -0.66 5.60 -16.84
N LEU A 113 -1.90 5.69 -16.35
CA LEU A 113 -2.40 4.72 -15.39
C LEU A 113 -2.77 3.41 -16.09
N ASN A 114 -2.35 2.31 -15.48
CA ASN A 114 -2.80 0.98 -15.84
C ASN A 114 -3.95 0.57 -14.92
N PHE A 115 -5.06 0.17 -15.49
CA PHE A 115 -6.20 -0.34 -14.72
C PHE A 115 -6.06 -1.84 -14.47
N THR A 116 -6.50 -2.30 -13.31
CA THR A 116 -6.42 -3.72 -12.93
C THR A 116 -7.34 -4.59 -13.78
N TYR A 117 -8.42 -4.00 -14.32
CA TYR A 117 -9.44 -4.70 -15.11
C TYR A 117 -10.03 -3.80 -16.19
N GLU A 118 -10.63 -4.40 -17.21
CA GLU A 118 -11.37 -3.68 -18.24
C GLU A 118 -12.69 -3.13 -17.69
N ALA A 119 -13.01 -1.87 -18.03
CA ALA A 119 -14.15 -1.16 -17.47
C ALA A 119 -15.49 -1.85 -17.72
N ASP A 120 -15.64 -2.53 -18.84
CA ASP A 120 -16.86 -3.21 -19.28
C ASP A 120 -16.89 -4.72 -18.98
N ALA A 121 -15.86 -5.25 -18.32
CA ALA A 121 -15.84 -6.66 -17.90
C ALA A 121 -16.96 -6.96 -16.87
N PRO A 122 -17.42 -8.22 -16.75
CA PRO A 122 -18.35 -8.61 -15.70
C PRO A 122 -17.80 -8.40 -14.29
N VAL A 123 -18.67 -8.09 -13.32
CA VAL A 123 -18.27 -7.82 -11.92
C VAL A 123 -17.40 -8.95 -11.36
N MET A 124 -17.76 -10.22 -11.59
CA MET A 124 -16.98 -11.33 -11.04
C MET A 124 -15.57 -11.41 -11.62
N GLU A 125 -15.41 -11.16 -12.90
CA GLU A 125 -14.08 -11.10 -13.54
C GLU A 125 -13.23 -9.98 -12.94
N LYS A 126 -13.83 -8.81 -12.68
CA LYS A 126 -13.17 -7.68 -12.02
C LYS A 126 -12.70 -8.06 -10.61
N VAL A 127 -13.59 -8.71 -9.83
CA VAL A 127 -13.27 -9.18 -8.46
C VAL A 127 -12.12 -10.18 -8.50
N GLU A 128 -12.14 -11.16 -9.41
CA GLU A 128 -11.06 -12.13 -9.55
C GLU A 128 -9.74 -11.48 -9.96
N LYS A 129 -9.76 -10.55 -10.92
CA LYS A 129 -8.55 -9.82 -11.32
C LYS A 129 -7.96 -9.03 -10.17
N ILE A 130 -8.77 -8.30 -9.40
CA ILE A 130 -8.30 -7.56 -8.22
C ILE A 130 -7.71 -8.54 -7.19
N ALA A 131 -8.44 -9.59 -6.84
CA ALA A 131 -8.00 -10.56 -5.84
C ALA A 131 -6.66 -11.21 -6.20
N LYS A 132 -6.50 -11.66 -7.45
CA LYS A 132 -5.27 -12.30 -7.92
C LYS A 132 -4.11 -11.30 -8.07
N THR A 133 -4.38 -10.12 -8.65
CA THR A 133 -3.32 -9.17 -9.01
C THR A 133 -2.83 -8.36 -7.82
N ILE A 134 -3.74 -7.89 -6.96
CA ILE A 134 -3.42 -6.98 -5.86
C ILE A 134 -3.18 -7.74 -4.55
N TYR A 135 -3.98 -8.77 -4.30
CA TYR A 135 -3.94 -9.54 -3.05
C TYR A 135 -3.19 -10.87 -3.17
N GLY A 136 -2.76 -11.27 -4.37
CA GLY A 136 -2.08 -12.55 -4.58
C GLY A 136 -2.95 -13.78 -4.29
N ALA A 137 -4.27 -13.63 -4.31
CA ALA A 137 -5.19 -14.72 -4.00
C ALA A 137 -5.14 -15.84 -5.06
N ALA A 138 -5.18 -17.08 -4.63
CA ALA A 138 -5.26 -18.23 -5.52
C ALA A 138 -6.64 -18.34 -6.18
N ALA A 139 -7.71 -18.05 -5.44
CA ALA A 139 -9.09 -18.11 -5.89
C ALA A 139 -9.98 -17.13 -5.12
N VAL A 140 -11.20 -16.93 -5.62
CA VAL A 140 -12.25 -16.17 -4.96
C VAL A 140 -13.42 -17.10 -4.69
N GLU A 141 -13.85 -17.15 -3.43
CA GLU A 141 -15.05 -17.85 -3.02
C GLU A 141 -16.11 -16.87 -2.57
N LEU A 142 -17.33 -17.02 -3.08
CA LEU A 142 -18.45 -16.19 -2.67
C LEU A 142 -19.24 -16.88 -1.56
N ALA A 143 -19.42 -16.19 -0.45
CA ALA A 143 -20.41 -16.63 0.54
C ALA A 143 -21.82 -16.68 -0.10
N PRO A 144 -22.73 -17.56 0.35
CA PRO A 144 -24.05 -17.71 -0.24
C PRO A 144 -24.86 -16.40 -0.35
N ALA A 145 -24.72 -15.51 0.64
CA ALA A 145 -25.35 -14.20 0.61
C ALA A 145 -24.77 -13.32 -0.51
N ALA A 146 -23.44 -13.27 -0.65
CA ALA A 146 -22.77 -12.51 -1.69
C ALA A 146 -23.11 -13.03 -3.10
N ALA A 147 -23.20 -14.36 -3.27
CA ALA A 147 -23.62 -14.96 -4.54
C ALA A 147 -25.06 -14.57 -4.92
N LYS A 148 -25.97 -14.52 -3.93
CA LYS A 148 -27.34 -14.06 -4.13
C LYS A 148 -27.41 -12.58 -4.53
N ASP A 149 -26.61 -11.73 -3.86
CA ASP A 149 -26.57 -10.31 -4.16
C ASP A 149 -25.97 -10.05 -5.54
N LEU A 150 -24.90 -10.78 -5.91
CA LEU A 150 -24.32 -10.71 -7.25
C LEU A 150 -25.35 -11.06 -8.32
N LYS A 151 -26.09 -12.16 -8.13
CA LYS A 151 -27.16 -12.53 -9.05
C LYS A 151 -28.21 -11.43 -9.19
N ARG A 152 -28.63 -10.83 -8.07
CA ARG A 152 -29.59 -9.70 -8.09
C ARG A 152 -29.04 -8.50 -8.87
N LEU A 153 -27.75 -8.17 -8.72
CA LEU A 153 -27.12 -7.08 -9.48
C LEU A 153 -27.11 -7.39 -10.98
N GLN A 154 -26.84 -8.64 -11.36
CA GLN A 154 -26.88 -9.11 -12.74
C GLN A 154 -28.32 -9.00 -13.32
N ASP A 155 -29.31 -9.47 -12.59
CA ASP A 155 -30.72 -9.41 -13.02
C ASP A 155 -31.22 -7.95 -13.20
N LEU A 156 -30.62 -6.98 -12.48
CA LEU A 156 -30.87 -5.56 -12.60
C LEU A 156 -30.03 -4.86 -13.69
N GLY A 157 -29.15 -5.56 -14.37
CA GLY A 157 -28.28 -5.00 -15.41
C GLY A 157 -27.05 -4.25 -14.88
N PHE A 158 -26.65 -4.48 -13.62
CA PHE A 158 -25.54 -3.81 -12.95
C PHE A 158 -24.24 -4.64 -12.92
N ASP A 159 -24.20 -5.74 -13.64
CA ASP A 159 -23.06 -6.67 -13.63
C ASP A 159 -21.78 -6.12 -14.29
N ARG A 160 -21.85 -4.94 -14.91
CA ARG A 160 -20.69 -4.26 -15.53
C ARG A 160 -20.25 -2.98 -14.82
N LEU A 161 -20.82 -2.68 -13.67
CA LEU A 161 -20.40 -1.52 -12.88
C LEU A 161 -18.96 -1.67 -12.36
N PRO A 162 -18.23 -0.56 -12.11
CA PRO A 162 -16.94 -0.59 -11.46
C PRO A 162 -16.99 -1.28 -10.10
N VAL A 163 -15.92 -2.00 -9.75
CA VAL A 163 -15.78 -2.69 -8.48
C VAL A 163 -14.80 -1.95 -7.59
N CYS A 164 -15.19 -1.70 -6.35
CA CYS A 164 -14.33 -1.19 -5.29
C CYS A 164 -14.29 -2.21 -4.15
N ILE A 165 -13.10 -2.70 -3.81
CA ILE A 165 -12.89 -3.60 -2.69
C ILE A 165 -12.64 -2.75 -1.44
N ALA A 166 -13.46 -2.96 -0.40
CA ALA A 166 -13.26 -2.31 0.89
C ALA A 166 -11.94 -2.76 1.51
N LYS A 167 -11.19 -1.80 2.06
CA LYS A 167 -9.92 -2.09 2.73
C LYS A 167 -10.13 -2.98 3.96
N THR A 168 -9.13 -3.82 4.26
CA THR A 168 -9.01 -4.49 5.56
C THR A 168 -8.19 -3.62 6.54
N PRO A 169 -8.35 -3.78 7.87
CA PRO A 169 -7.49 -3.11 8.84
C PRO A 169 -6.08 -3.71 8.90
N PHE A 170 -5.85 -4.87 8.28
CA PHE A 170 -4.62 -5.67 8.39
C PHE A 170 -3.82 -5.74 7.09
N SER A 171 -3.83 -4.69 6.28
CA SER A 171 -3.11 -4.60 5.01
C SER A 171 -3.72 -5.50 3.92
N PHE A 172 -3.07 -6.60 3.53
CA PHE A 172 -3.50 -7.45 2.40
C PHE A 172 -4.38 -8.63 2.80
N SER A 173 -4.58 -8.88 4.10
CA SER A 173 -5.36 -10.00 4.61
C SER A 173 -6.29 -9.57 5.73
N HIS A 174 -7.32 -10.37 6.00
CA HIS A 174 -8.14 -10.30 7.21
C HIS A 174 -7.43 -10.91 8.42
N ASP A 175 -6.38 -11.70 8.21
CA ASP A 175 -5.53 -12.28 9.25
C ASP A 175 -4.25 -11.42 9.37
N PRO A 176 -3.97 -10.85 10.57
CA PRO A 176 -2.78 -10.02 10.77
C PRO A 176 -1.46 -10.79 10.68
N LYS A 177 -1.50 -12.12 10.63
CA LYS A 177 -0.31 -12.98 10.48
C LYS A 177 0.01 -13.29 9.02
N LEU A 178 -0.90 -12.97 8.13
CA LEU A 178 -0.73 -13.11 6.69
C LEU A 178 -0.44 -11.75 6.09
N LEU A 179 0.48 -11.72 5.16
CA LEU A 179 0.80 -10.53 4.41
C LEU A 179 -0.31 -10.21 3.43
#